data_be3bb8ea8a71726abca5de2e63d89374
#
_entry.id   be3bb8ea8a71726abca5de2e63d89374
#
_cell.length_a   1.000
_cell.length_b   1.000
_cell.length_c   1.000
_cell.angle_alpha   90.00
_cell.angle_beta   90.00
_cell.angle_gamma   90.00
#
_symmetry.space_group_name_H-M   'P 1'
#
loop_
_entity.id
_entity.type
_entity.pdbx_description
1 polymer ?
#
loop_
_entity_poly.entity_id
_entity_poly.type
_entity_poly.pdbx_seq_one_letter_code
_entity_poly.pdbx_strand_id
1 'polypeptide(L)'
;MKDLTVIVPIQNYDTETQTLLKRAIDSYKKADDGKTKLLFIGPKEVIEKVKEEYKGKNTSYIENENTNFQTQINIAVEKCGEYFSILEYDDVYTPKWFENVEKYMETNNEASIYLPLTQVLLYEGMENGPIGYVNEAVWATSFSNDLGYLDLEVLTSYMNFNTTGGVFRTDDFKKVGKLKESMKLTFWYEFLMRTLFNGKKIFVIPKVGYIHTLNRKGSLSYIYNETLSNEEADFWIETAKKEYMFKNDRNKTFEA
;
A
#
# COMPACT_ATOMS: atom_id res chain seq x y z
N MET A 1 -2.76 17.56 -1.83
CA MET A 1 -1.42 17.35 -1.21
C MET A 1 -0.34 17.63 -2.26
N LYS A 2 0.62 18.50 -1.94
CA LYS A 2 1.66 18.88 -2.90
C LYS A 2 2.73 17.79 -2.99
N ASP A 3 3.18 17.49 -4.22
CA ASP A 3 4.21 16.48 -4.56
C ASP A 3 3.93 15.04 -4.10
N LEU A 4 2.65 14.66 -4.06
CA LEU A 4 2.20 13.28 -3.88
C LEU A 4 2.05 12.60 -5.24
N THR A 5 2.54 11.38 -5.37
CA THR A 5 2.30 10.48 -6.51
C THR A 5 1.46 9.28 -6.07
N VAL A 6 0.32 9.05 -6.70
CA VAL A 6 -0.48 7.84 -6.52
C VAL A 6 -0.05 6.81 -7.54
N ILE A 7 0.48 5.69 -7.06
CA ILE A 7 0.90 4.54 -7.87
C ILE A 7 -0.29 3.61 -8.06
N VAL A 8 -0.57 3.23 -9.29
CA VAL A 8 -1.59 2.23 -9.66
C VAL A 8 -0.90 1.07 -10.37
N PRO A 9 -0.57 -0.01 -9.64
CA PRO A 9 -0.05 -1.23 -10.27
C PRO A 9 -1.20 -1.95 -10.99
N ILE A 10 -0.96 -2.39 -12.23
CA ILE A 10 -1.97 -3.05 -13.04
C ILE A 10 -1.34 -4.15 -13.88
N GLN A 11 -1.83 -5.39 -13.75
CA GLN A 11 -1.23 -6.57 -14.37
C GLN A 11 -2.00 -7.09 -15.58
N ASN A 12 -3.29 -6.82 -15.66
CA ASN A 12 -4.16 -7.19 -16.77
C ASN A 12 -5.17 -6.07 -17.09
N TYR A 13 -5.88 -6.18 -18.21
CA TYR A 13 -6.86 -5.17 -18.63
C TYR A 13 -8.06 -5.81 -19.32
N ASP A 14 -8.70 -6.75 -18.62
CA ASP A 14 -9.96 -7.34 -19.02
C ASP A 14 -11.17 -6.45 -18.63
N THR A 15 -12.38 -6.86 -18.98
CA THR A 15 -13.60 -6.08 -18.74
C THR A 15 -13.86 -5.83 -17.24
N GLU A 16 -13.54 -6.82 -16.37
CA GLU A 16 -13.69 -6.65 -14.93
C GLU A 16 -12.69 -5.63 -14.40
N THR A 17 -11.41 -5.77 -14.77
CA THR A 17 -10.34 -4.83 -14.39
C THR A 17 -10.65 -3.41 -14.85
N GLN A 18 -11.15 -3.22 -16.09
CA GLN A 18 -11.57 -1.90 -16.58
C GLN A 18 -12.66 -1.27 -15.69
N THR A 19 -13.67 -2.05 -15.33
CA THR A 19 -14.78 -1.59 -14.47
C THR A 19 -14.29 -1.18 -13.09
N LEU A 20 -13.45 -2.01 -12.48
CA LEU A 20 -12.88 -1.77 -11.16
C LEU A 20 -11.92 -0.58 -11.18
N LEU A 21 -11.02 -0.52 -12.16
CA LEU A 21 -10.09 0.59 -12.32
C LEU A 21 -10.81 1.92 -12.51
N LYS A 22 -11.88 1.94 -13.31
CA LYS A 22 -12.71 3.15 -13.44
C LYS A 22 -13.24 3.62 -12.11
N ARG A 23 -13.78 2.73 -11.27
CA ARG A 23 -14.25 3.02 -9.91
C ARG A 23 -13.11 3.58 -9.03
N ALA A 24 -11.94 2.94 -9.07
CA ALA A 24 -10.74 3.36 -8.34
C ALA A 24 -10.30 4.77 -8.76
N ILE A 25 -10.19 5.05 -10.06
CA ILE A 25 -9.78 6.36 -10.57
C ILE A 25 -10.83 7.45 -10.30
N ASP A 26 -12.12 7.12 -10.37
CA ASP A 26 -13.18 8.07 -10.01
C ASP A 26 -13.16 8.39 -8.50
N SER A 27 -12.74 7.45 -7.65
CA SER A 27 -12.53 7.68 -6.22
C SER A 27 -11.30 8.58 -5.96
N TYR A 28 -10.20 8.32 -6.67
CA TYR A 28 -9.00 9.16 -6.62
C TYR A 28 -9.33 10.62 -6.95
N LYS A 29 -10.09 10.89 -8.01
CA LYS A 29 -10.50 12.25 -8.39
C LYS A 29 -11.33 12.95 -7.30
N LYS A 30 -12.08 12.20 -6.47
CA LYS A 30 -12.84 12.74 -5.33
C LYS A 30 -11.98 12.94 -4.08
N ALA A 31 -10.91 12.17 -3.94
CA ALA A 31 -9.96 12.27 -2.84
C ALA A 31 -8.92 13.37 -3.05
N ASP A 32 -8.67 13.72 -4.32
CA ASP A 32 -7.67 14.68 -4.78
C ASP A 32 -8.29 16.03 -5.14
N ASP A 33 -7.54 17.10 -4.89
CA ASP A 33 -7.87 18.48 -5.30
C ASP A 33 -7.18 18.90 -6.62
N GLY A 34 -6.69 17.96 -7.41
CA GLY A 34 -5.98 18.19 -8.67
C GLY A 34 -4.50 18.51 -8.55
N LYS A 35 -3.91 18.37 -7.35
CA LYS A 35 -2.49 18.68 -7.10
C LYS A 35 -1.57 17.46 -7.14
N THR A 36 -2.13 16.26 -7.07
CA THR A 36 -1.37 15.01 -7.03
C THR A 36 -1.08 14.49 -8.44
N LYS A 37 -0.12 13.59 -8.52
CA LYS A 37 0.26 12.90 -9.76
C LYS A 37 -0.28 11.47 -9.74
N LEU A 38 -0.64 10.94 -10.91
CA LEU A 38 -1.05 9.55 -11.09
C LEU A 38 0.02 8.81 -11.88
N LEU A 39 0.45 7.65 -11.40
CA LEU A 39 1.48 6.84 -12.03
C LEU A 39 1.00 5.40 -12.19
N PHE A 40 0.73 4.99 -13.43
CA PHE A 40 0.43 3.60 -13.76
C PHE A 40 1.70 2.81 -14.02
N ILE A 41 1.73 1.55 -13.56
CA ILE A 41 2.82 0.61 -13.83
C ILE A 41 2.26 -0.77 -14.15
N GLY A 42 2.75 -1.40 -15.22
CA GLY A 42 2.32 -2.72 -15.65
C GLY A 42 2.95 -3.16 -16.96
N PRO A 43 2.55 -4.34 -17.49
CA PRO A 43 3.00 -4.83 -18.79
C PRO A 43 2.70 -3.82 -19.91
N LYS A 44 3.54 -3.81 -20.95
CA LYS A 44 3.43 -2.88 -22.05
C LYS A 44 2.04 -2.87 -22.69
N GLU A 45 1.50 -4.03 -23.02
CA GLU A 45 0.17 -4.16 -23.65
C GLU A 45 -0.97 -3.59 -22.78
N VAL A 46 -0.84 -3.73 -21.46
CA VAL A 46 -1.79 -3.18 -20.48
C VAL A 46 -1.65 -1.66 -20.44
N ILE A 47 -0.42 -1.17 -20.31
CA ILE A 47 -0.13 0.26 -20.23
C ILE A 47 -0.55 1.00 -21.51
N GLU A 48 -0.41 0.41 -22.69
CA GLU A 48 -0.88 1.00 -23.95
C GLU A 48 -2.41 1.26 -23.90
N LYS A 49 -3.21 0.29 -23.43
CA LYS A 49 -4.66 0.44 -23.25
C LYS A 49 -5.01 1.48 -22.20
N VAL A 50 -4.32 1.47 -21.06
CA VAL A 50 -4.51 2.45 -19.97
C VAL A 50 -4.18 3.86 -20.45
N LYS A 51 -3.13 4.04 -21.26
CA LYS A 51 -2.76 5.34 -21.87
C LYS A 51 -3.87 5.90 -22.78
N GLU A 52 -4.62 5.05 -23.47
CA GLU A 52 -5.74 5.51 -24.31
C GLU A 52 -6.88 6.09 -23.51
N GLU A 53 -7.21 5.49 -22.36
CA GLU A 53 -8.37 5.83 -21.54
C GLU A 53 -8.08 6.90 -20.48
N TYR A 54 -6.91 6.86 -19.83
CA TYR A 54 -6.57 7.72 -18.69
C TYR A 54 -5.50 8.76 -19.00
N LYS A 55 -5.68 9.54 -20.07
CA LYS A 55 -4.78 10.65 -20.43
C LYS A 55 -4.98 11.84 -19.50
N GLY A 56 -3.86 12.41 -19.00
CA GLY A 56 -3.92 13.60 -18.17
C GLY A 56 -2.56 14.29 -18.03
N LYS A 57 -2.57 15.60 -17.74
CA LYS A 57 -1.35 16.39 -17.56
C LYS A 57 -0.47 15.87 -16.41
N ASN A 58 -1.11 15.36 -15.37
CA ASN A 58 -0.45 14.84 -14.16
C ASN A 58 -0.41 13.30 -14.16
N THR A 59 -0.60 12.64 -15.31
CA THR A 59 -0.58 11.19 -15.43
C THR A 59 0.70 10.74 -16.12
N SER A 60 1.34 9.73 -15.58
CA SER A 60 2.57 9.10 -16.10
C SER A 60 2.46 7.59 -16.10
N TYR A 61 3.35 6.92 -16.84
CA TYR A 61 3.25 5.48 -17.08
C TYR A 61 4.64 4.86 -17.07
N ILE A 62 4.73 3.65 -16.52
CA ILE A 62 5.92 2.80 -16.55
C ILE A 62 5.54 1.45 -17.17
N GLU A 63 6.21 1.08 -18.23
CA GLU A 63 6.12 -0.24 -18.83
C GLU A 63 7.07 -1.19 -18.11
N ASN A 64 6.54 -2.29 -17.56
CA ASN A 64 7.33 -3.30 -16.87
C ASN A 64 6.65 -4.68 -16.97
N GLU A 65 7.32 -5.61 -17.64
CA GLU A 65 6.81 -6.97 -17.85
C GLU A 65 6.80 -7.83 -16.56
N ASN A 66 7.52 -7.42 -15.54
CA ASN A 66 7.45 -8.10 -14.24
C ASN A 66 6.15 -7.74 -13.52
N THR A 67 5.27 -8.71 -13.36
CA THR A 67 3.96 -8.55 -12.69
C THR A 67 4.01 -8.74 -11.18
N ASN A 68 5.20 -9.01 -10.60
CA ASN A 68 5.35 -9.06 -9.15
C ASN A 68 5.04 -7.68 -8.54
N PHE A 69 4.10 -7.64 -7.60
CA PHE A 69 3.61 -6.41 -6.98
C PHE A 69 4.73 -5.60 -6.33
N GLN A 70 5.59 -6.26 -5.54
CA GLN A 70 6.67 -5.60 -4.82
C GLN A 70 7.68 -4.98 -5.80
N THR A 71 8.01 -5.69 -6.88
CA THR A 71 8.90 -5.19 -7.94
C THR A 71 8.29 -3.96 -8.61
N GLN A 72 7.01 -4.00 -8.94
CA GLN A 72 6.32 -2.86 -9.56
C GLN A 72 6.34 -1.63 -8.64
N ILE A 73 6.01 -1.79 -7.34
CA ILE A 73 6.07 -0.69 -6.37
C ILE A 73 7.49 -0.16 -6.22
N ASN A 74 8.49 -1.03 -6.08
CA ASN A 74 9.89 -0.64 -5.93
C ASN A 74 10.42 0.17 -7.13
N ILE A 75 9.99 -0.17 -8.35
CA ILE A 75 10.33 0.57 -9.57
C ILE A 75 9.59 1.91 -9.63
N ALA A 76 8.28 1.91 -9.35
CA ALA A 76 7.44 3.11 -9.43
C ALA A 76 7.90 4.19 -8.45
N VAL A 77 8.30 3.81 -7.24
CA VAL A 77 8.78 4.73 -6.19
C VAL A 77 10.01 5.53 -6.62
N GLU A 78 10.82 5.03 -7.57
CA GLU A 78 11.96 5.80 -8.12
C GLU A 78 11.53 7.03 -8.94
N LYS A 79 10.27 7.07 -9.37
CA LYS A 79 9.69 8.19 -10.14
C LYS A 79 8.75 9.07 -9.31
N CYS A 80 8.55 8.74 -8.03
CA CYS A 80 7.69 9.51 -7.15
C CYS A 80 8.36 10.79 -6.63
N GLY A 81 7.53 11.77 -6.25
CA GLY A 81 7.94 12.96 -5.56
C GLY A 81 8.27 12.73 -4.09
N GLU A 82 8.02 13.75 -3.25
CA GLU A 82 8.30 13.67 -1.81
C GLU A 82 7.49 12.57 -1.11
N TYR A 83 6.25 12.35 -1.58
CA TYR A 83 5.34 11.34 -1.04
C TYR A 83 4.78 10.46 -2.15
N PHE A 84 4.42 9.24 -1.78
CA PHE A 84 3.61 8.37 -2.64
C PHE A 84 2.50 7.68 -1.83
N SER A 85 1.48 7.24 -2.55
CA SER A 85 0.42 6.36 -2.07
C SER A 85 0.16 5.27 -3.09
N ILE A 86 -0.44 4.17 -2.69
CA ILE A 86 -0.78 3.06 -3.59
C ILE A 86 -2.28 2.93 -3.65
N LEU A 87 -2.81 2.91 -4.86
CA LEU A 87 -4.20 2.60 -5.16
C LEU A 87 -4.26 1.29 -5.93
N GLU A 88 -4.75 0.24 -5.30
CA GLU A 88 -5.07 -1.00 -6.00
C GLU A 88 -6.33 -0.79 -6.86
N TYR A 89 -6.35 -1.39 -8.05
CA TYR A 89 -7.41 -1.09 -9.03
C TYR A 89 -8.81 -1.59 -8.63
N ASP A 90 -8.90 -2.46 -7.62
CA ASP A 90 -10.15 -2.98 -7.05
C ASP A 90 -10.57 -2.27 -5.75
N ASP A 91 -9.79 -1.30 -5.28
CA ASP A 91 -10.01 -0.53 -4.07
C ASP A 91 -10.44 0.92 -4.37
N VAL A 92 -10.80 1.68 -3.33
CA VAL A 92 -11.19 3.08 -3.49
C VAL A 92 -10.73 3.96 -2.32
N TYR A 93 -10.33 5.19 -2.61
CA TYR A 93 -10.17 6.24 -1.59
C TYR A 93 -11.52 6.78 -1.14
N THR A 94 -11.61 7.22 0.11
CA THR A 94 -12.74 8.04 0.53
C THR A 94 -12.56 9.50 0.06
N PRO A 95 -13.65 10.26 -0.11
CA PRO A 95 -13.53 11.67 -0.49
C PRO A 95 -12.68 12.46 0.50
N LYS A 96 -11.88 13.41 -0.02
CA LYS A 96 -11.01 14.31 0.77
C LYS A 96 -9.92 13.60 1.58
N TRP A 97 -9.56 12.36 1.24
CA TRP A 97 -8.54 11.62 1.98
C TRP A 97 -7.22 12.40 2.06
N PHE A 98 -6.72 12.93 0.96
CA PHE A 98 -5.44 13.65 0.93
C PHE A 98 -5.49 15.01 1.66
N GLU A 99 -6.66 15.66 1.74
CA GLU A 99 -6.85 16.84 2.60
C GLU A 99 -6.73 16.47 4.10
N ASN A 100 -7.30 15.33 4.49
CA ASN A 100 -7.14 14.83 5.85
C ASN A 100 -5.66 14.51 6.15
N VAL A 101 -4.95 13.85 5.23
CA VAL A 101 -3.52 13.56 5.42
C VAL A 101 -2.73 14.85 5.65
N GLU A 102 -2.92 15.89 4.83
CA GLU A 102 -2.23 17.18 5.00
C GLU A 102 -2.44 17.77 6.40
N LYS A 103 -3.68 17.78 6.90
CA LYS A 103 -3.99 18.29 8.25
C LYS A 103 -3.25 17.54 9.35
N TYR A 104 -3.18 16.21 9.26
CA TYR A 104 -2.49 15.40 10.27
C TYR A 104 -0.96 15.48 10.15
N MET A 105 -0.44 15.72 8.96
CA MET A 105 1.00 15.95 8.75
C MET A 105 1.50 17.23 9.41
N GLU A 106 0.65 18.26 9.57
CA GLU A 106 1.01 19.51 10.25
C GLU A 106 1.40 19.28 11.72
N THR A 107 0.76 18.33 12.39
CA THR A 107 0.97 18.04 13.81
C THR A 107 1.79 16.78 14.06
N ASN A 108 1.95 15.91 13.07
CA ASN A 108 2.68 14.63 13.17
C ASN A 108 3.73 14.53 12.07
N ASN A 109 4.49 15.60 11.85
CA ASN A 109 5.41 15.76 10.71
C ASN A 109 6.63 14.82 10.77
N GLU A 110 6.90 14.20 11.91
CA GLU A 110 7.95 13.20 12.09
C GLU A 110 7.60 11.81 11.54
N ALA A 111 6.32 11.56 11.21
CA ALA A 111 5.92 10.27 10.68
C ALA A 111 6.45 10.08 9.24
N SER A 112 6.94 8.88 8.98
CA SER A 112 7.38 8.44 7.64
C SER A 112 6.24 7.80 6.85
N ILE A 113 5.21 7.31 7.54
CA ILE A 113 4.03 6.67 6.96
C ILE A 113 2.78 7.16 7.68
N TYR A 114 1.76 7.52 6.91
CA TYR A 114 0.43 7.88 7.39
C TYR A 114 -0.57 6.86 6.86
N LEU A 115 -1.11 6.02 7.73
CA LEU A 115 -2.09 5.00 7.37
C LEU A 115 -3.51 5.50 7.59
N PRO A 116 -4.48 5.14 6.75
CA PRO A 116 -5.90 5.36 7.03
C PRO A 116 -6.44 4.36 8.06
N LEU A 117 -7.54 4.68 8.73
CA LEU A 117 -8.50 3.63 9.04
C LEU A 117 -9.03 3.09 7.71
N THR A 118 -8.96 1.77 7.54
CA THR A 118 -9.40 1.12 6.31
C THR A 118 -10.69 0.34 6.57
N GLN A 119 -11.73 0.65 5.83
CA GLN A 119 -12.94 -0.17 5.79
C GLN A 119 -12.68 -1.39 4.90
N VAL A 120 -13.02 -2.57 5.38
CA VAL A 120 -12.89 -3.82 4.61
C VAL A 120 -14.26 -4.24 4.10
N LEU A 121 -14.36 -4.43 2.79
CA LEU A 121 -15.54 -4.97 2.11
C LEU A 121 -15.26 -6.39 1.64
N LEU A 122 -16.16 -7.31 1.93
CA LEU A 122 -16.09 -8.66 1.36
C LEU A 122 -16.66 -8.63 -0.06
N TYR A 123 -15.89 -9.11 -1.01
CA TYR A 123 -16.33 -9.26 -2.40
C TYR A 123 -16.96 -10.65 -2.59
N GLU A 124 -18.27 -10.74 -2.39
CA GLU A 124 -19.06 -11.93 -2.68
C GLU A 124 -20.04 -11.63 -3.82
N GLY A 125 -19.59 -11.88 -5.05
CA GLY A 125 -20.45 -11.68 -6.22
C GLY A 125 -20.94 -10.24 -6.37
N MET A 126 -22.22 -9.97 -6.09
CA MET A 126 -22.83 -8.64 -6.21
C MET A 126 -23.17 -7.97 -4.87
N GLU A 127 -22.98 -8.63 -3.75
CA GLU A 127 -23.30 -8.08 -2.43
C GLU A 127 -22.02 -7.77 -1.65
N ASN A 128 -21.51 -6.55 -1.81
CA ASN A 128 -20.39 -6.04 -1.04
C ASN A 128 -20.91 -5.52 0.32
N GLY A 129 -20.77 -6.31 1.36
CA GLY A 129 -21.05 -5.87 2.73
C GLY A 129 -19.79 -5.42 3.45
N PRO A 130 -19.83 -4.34 4.28
CA PRO A 130 -18.73 -4.02 5.17
C PRO A 130 -18.60 -5.12 6.22
N ILE A 131 -17.39 -5.71 6.35
CA ILE A 131 -17.10 -6.72 7.37
C ILE A 131 -16.37 -6.15 8.58
N GLY A 132 -15.85 -4.93 8.49
CA GLY A 132 -15.18 -4.27 9.59
C GLY A 132 -14.20 -3.18 9.15
N TYR A 133 -13.37 -2.80 10.11
CA TYR A 133 -12.30 -1.84 9.93
C TYR A 133 -10.98 -2.46 10.37
N VAL A 134 -9.88 -1.98 9.84
CA VAL A 134 -8.52 -2.31 10.26
C VAL A 134 -7.73 -1.03 10.54
N ASN A 135 -6.58 -1.16 11.18
CA ASN A 135 -5.70 -0.09 11.65
C ASN A 135 -6.23 0.68 12.88
N GLU A 136 -7.36 0.29 13.46
CA GLU A 136 -7.97 1.00 14.60
C GLU A 136 -7.30 0.67 15.94
N ALA A 137 -6.59 -0.47 16.04
CA ALA A 137 -5.98 -0.95 17.29
C ALA A 137 -5.04 0.08 17.94
N VAL A 138 -4.31 0.88 17.18
CA VAL A 138 -3.39 1.92 17.69
C VAL A 138 -4.10 3.08 18.42
N TRP A 139 -5.42 3.15 18.32
CA TRP A 139 -6.25 4.13 19.05
C TRP A 139 -6.84 3.58 20.35
N ALA A 140 -6.59 2.32 20.65
CA ALA A 140 -6.98 1.70 21.92
C ALA A 140 -5.82 1.78 22.92
N THR A 141 -6.06 2.35 24.10
CA THR A 141 -5.05 2.54 25.15
C THR A 141 -4.43 1.24 25.67
N SER A 142 -5.10 0.11 25.44
CA SER A 142 -4.59 -1.22 25.76
C SER A 142 -3.60 -1.77 24.74
N PHE A 143 -3.47 -1.13 23.56
CA PHE A 143 -2.61 -1.58 22.48
C PHE A 143 -1.45 -0.63 22.17
N SER A 144 -1.62 0.68 22.35
CA SER A 144 -0.58 1.65 22.03
C SER A 144 -0.31 2.58 23.20
N ASN A 145 0.96 2.72 23.57
CA ASN A 145 1.41 3.68 24.59
C ASN A 145 1.39 5.12 24.07
N ASP A 146 1.52 5.30 22.75
CA ASP A 146 1.48 6.59 22.06
C ASP A 146 0.33 6.56 21.05
N LEU A 147 -0.83 7.06 21.45
CA LEU A 147 -2.08 6.94 20.69
C LEU A 147 -1.93 7.44 19.25
N GLY A 148 -2.32 6.59 18.32
CA GLY A 148 -2.22 6.83 16.88
C GLY A 148 -0.88 6.42 16.28
N TYR A 149 0.15 6.16 17.08
CA TYR A 149 1.44 5.65 16.59
C TYR A 149 1.52 4.14 16.73
N LEU A 150 2.03 3.51 15.67
CA LEU A 150 2.30 2.09 15.64
C LEU A 150 3.70 1.84 16.22
N ASP A 151 3.85 0.82 17.04
CA ASP A 151 5.13 0.35 17.57
C ASP A 151 5.39 -1.14 17.28
N LEU A 152 6.60 -1.61 17.58
CA LEU A 152 6.98 -3.01 17.33
C LEU A 152 6.22 -3.98 18.24
N GLU A 153 5.86 -3.59 19.45
CA GLU A 153 5.12 -4.44 20.39
C GLU A 153 3.71 -4.71 19.85
N VAL A 154 3.04 -3.66 19.35
CA VAL A 154 1.73 -3.80 18.69
C VAL A 154 1.84 -4.71 17.48
N LEU A 155 2.84 -4.54 16.61
CA LEU A 155 3.01 -5.39 15.42
C LEU A 155 3.32 -6.84 15.76
N THR A 156 4.09 -7.11 16.81
CA THR A 156 4.35 -8.50 17.22
C THR A 156 3.11 -9.21 17.75
N SER A 157 2.18 -8.45 18.33
CA SER A 157 0.92 -8.95 18.90
C SER A 157 -0.24 -8.97 17.90
N TYR A 158 -0.21 -8.05 16.92
CA TYR A 158 -1.29 -7.87 15.95
C TYR A 158 -0.74 -7.54 14.57
N MET A 159 -0.93 -8.44 13.61
CA MET A 159 -0.32 -8.34 12.28
C MET A 159 -1.24 -7.70 11.22
N ASN A 160 -2.52 -7.53 11.52
CA ASN A 160 -3.53 -7.18 10.52
C ASN A 160 -3.62 -5.67 10.26
N PHE A 161 -2.52 -5.09 9.78
CA PHE A 161 -2.48 -3.70 9.33
C PHE A 161 -2.54 -3.62 7.80
N ASN A 162 -3.45 -2.79 7.30
CA ASN A 162 -3.51 -2.45 5.89
C ASN A 162 -2.65 -1.22 5.59
N THR A 163 -1.82 -1.32 4.57
CA THR A 163 -0.89 -0.27 4.13
C THR A 163 -1.34 0.41 2.84
N THR A 164 -2.20 -0.23 2.04
CA THR A 164 -2.73 0.38 0.83
C THR A 164 -3.62 1.57 1.17
N GLY A 165 -3.61 2.58 0.31
CA GLY A 165 -4.22 3.88 0.61
C GLY A 165 -3.44 4.76 1.58
N GLY A 166 -2.40 4.23 2.25
CA GLY A 166 -1.49 5.00 3.09
C GLY A 166 -0.62 5.96 2.28
N VAL A 167 -0.10 6.99 2.93
CA VAL A 167 0.85 7.94 2.35
C VAL A 167 2.23 7.73 2.96
N PHE A 168 3.21 7.51 2.11
CA PHE A 168 4.58 7.16 2.47
C PHE A 168 5.53 8.29 2.08
N ARG A 169 6.47 8.62 2.96
CA ARG A 169 7.60 9.48 2.61
C ARG A 169 8.58 8.70 1.74
N THR A 170 8.76 9.14 0.50
CA THR A 170 9.53 8.42 -0.54
C THR A 170 10.96 8.11 -0.11
N ASP A 171 11.66 9.10 0.46
CA ASP A 171 13.04 8.94 0.89
C ASP A 171 13.18 7.94 2.04
N ASP A 172 12.25 7.93 2.99
CA ASP A 172 12.29 6.99 4.10
C ASP A 172 11.99 5.56 3.64
N PHE A 173 11.05 5.38 2.73
CA PHE A 173 10.78 4.08 2.09
C PHE A 173 12.02 3.51 1.41
N LYS A 174 12.77 4.36 0.67
CA LYS A 174 14.03 3.96 0.03
C LYS A 174 15.11 3.65 1.05
N LYS A 175 15.31 4.49 2.07
CA LYS A 175 16.33 4.33 3.10
C LYS A 175 16.11 3.08 3.96
N VAL A 176 14.87 2.73 4.23
CA VAL A 176 14.51 1.49 4.96
C VAL A 176 14.77 0.25 4.11
N GLY A 177 14.89 0.38 2.78
CA GLY A 177 15.30 -0.67 1.85
C GLY A 177 14.15 -1.25 1.01
N LYS A 178 13.07 -0.49 0.81
CA LYS A 178 11.94 -0.86 -0.07
C LYS A 178 11.26 -2.18 0.32
N LEU A 179 10.41 -2.73 -0.52
CA LEU A 179 9.77 -4.03 -0.31
C LEU A 179 10.73 -5.17 -0.69
N LYS A 180 10.77 -6.24 0.08
CA LYS A 180 11.49 -7.47 -0.24
C LYS A 180 10.71 -8.26 -1.29
N GLU A 181 11.22 -8.31 -2.52
CA GLU A 181 10.54 -8.91 -3.67
C GLU A 181 10.41 -10.43 -3.58
N SER A 182 11.27 -11.09 -2.79
CA SER A 182 11.23 -12.52 -2.57
C SER A 182 10.19 -12.97 -1.55
N MET A 183 9.63 -12.07 -0.75
CA MET A 183 8.63 -12.41 0.26
C MET A 183 7.25 -12.56 -0.35
N LYS A 184 6.54 -13.60 0.03
CA LYS A 184 5.12 -13.77 -0.24
C LYS A 184 4.31 -13.35 0.99
N LEU A 185 3.01 -13.12 0.82
CA LEU A 185 1.99 -12.89 1.85
C LEU A 185 2.29 -11.74 2.83
N THR A 186 3.42 -11.76 3.53
CA THR A 186 3.73 -10.90 4.68
C THR A 186 4.73 -9.77 4.37
N PHE A 187 4.95 -9.42 3.12
CA PHE A 187 5.93 -8.40 2.71
C PHE A 187 5.61 -7.00 3.27
N TRP A 188 4.35 -6.63 3.41
CA TRP A 188 3.96 -5.38 4.06
C TRP A 188 4.18 -5.40 5.56
N TYR A 189 3.83 -6.51 6.20
CA TYR A 189 4.05 -6.68 7.63
C TYR A 189 5.54 -6.58 7.98
N GLU A 190 6.41 -7.28 7.25
CA GLU A 190 7.86 -7.17 7.38
C GLU A 190 8.34 -5.73 7.17
N PHE A 191 7.83 -5.05 6.14
CA PHE A 191 8.21 -3.68 5.85
C PHE A 191 7.82 -2.70 6.98
N LEU A 192 6.64 -2.84 7.57
CA LEU A 192 6.22 -2.03 8.72
C LEU A 192 7.13 -2.28 9.94
N MET A 193 7.41 -3.54 10.26
CA MET A 193 8.32 -3.89 11.36
C MET A 193 9.72 -3.31 11.12
N ARG A 194 10.25 -3.44 9.91
CA ARG A 194 11.55 -2.91 9.53
C ARG A 194 11.58 -1.37 9.57
N THR A 195 10.50 -0.73 9.21
CA THR A 195 10.34 0.73 9.30
C THR A 195 10.47 1.19 10.75
N LEU A 196 9.74 0.57 11.67
CA LEU A 196 9.82 0.87 13.10
C LEU A 196 11.18 0.53 13.71
N PHE A 197 11.75 -0.61 13.36
CA PHE A 197 13.08 -1.03 13.81
C PHE A 197 14.19 -0.04 13.41
N ASN A 198 14.04 0.62 12.25
CA ASN A 198 14.95 1.68 11.81
C ASN A 198 14.63 3.06 12.41
N GLY A 199 13.84 3.12 13.48
CA GLY A 199 13.52 4.35 14.21
C GLY A 199 12.59 5.31 13.46
N LYS A 200 11.90 4.82 12.42
CA LYS A 200 10.90 5.60 11.69
C LYS A 200 9.55 5.47 12.38
N LYS A 201 8.73 6.52 12.27
CA LYS A 201 7.40 6.56 12.88
C LYS A 201 6.31 6.27 11.85
N ILE A 202 5.28 5.55 12.29
CA ILE A 202 4.08 5.23 11.50
C ILE A 202 2.89 5.77 12.29
N PHE A 203 2.15 6.69 11.68
CA PHE A 203 0.96 7.29 12.28
C PHE A 203 -0.30 6.83 11.57
N VAL A 204 -1.31 6.42 12.32
CA VAL A 204 -2.63 6.06 11.80
C VAL A 204 -3.56 7.25 11.97
N ILE A 205 -4.06 7.79 10.88
CA ILE A 205 -5.02 8.89 10.90
C ILE A 205 -6.41 8.34 11.31
N PRO A 206 -7.09 8.89 12.36
CA PRO A 206 -8.37 8.39 12.85
C PRO A 206 -9.53 8.78 11.91
N LYS A 207 -9.36 8.53 10.63
CA LYS A 207 -10.35 8.77 9.57
C LYS A 207 -10.33 7.60 8.60
N VAL A 208 -11.51 7.16 8.20
CA VAL A 208 -11.61 6.20 7.10
C VAL A 208 -11.13 6.89 5.83
N GLY A 209 -9.98 6.47 5.35
CA GLY A 209 -9.33 7.03 4.15
C GLY A 209 -9.36 6.11 2.94
N TYR A 210 -9.57 4.82 3.18
CA TYR A 210 -9.50 3.79 2.16
C TYR A 210 -10.55 2.70 2.39
N ILE A 211 -11.02 2.11 1.31
CA ILE A 211 -11.94 0.98 1.31
C ILE A 211 -11.25 -0.14 0.54
N HIS A 212 -10.90 -1.20 1.26
CA HIS A 212 -10.22 -2.37 0.73
C HIS A 212 -11.20 -3.48 0.38
N THR A 213 -11.09 -4.01 -0.83
CA THR A 213 -11.91 -5.11 -1.34
C THR A 213 -11.22 -6.44 -1.10
N LEU A 214 -11.70 -7.18 -0.10
CA LEU A 214 -11.16 -8.48 0.30
C LEU A 214 -11.82 -9.63 -0.48
N ASN A 215 -11.04 -10.70 -0.69
CA ASN A 215 -11.52 -11.98 -1.25
C ASN A 215 -12.00 -11.92 -2.71
N ARG A 216 -11.58 -10.92 -3.48
CA ARG A 216 -11.85 -10.89 -4.91
C ARG A 216 -11.03 -11.98 -5.63
N LYS A 217 -11.70 -12.82 -6.40
CA LYS A 217 -11.05 -13.86 -7.19
C LYS A 217 -9.99 -13.24 -8.13
N GLY A 218 -8.76 -13.74 -8.04
CA GLY A 218 -7.63 -13.23 -8.82
C GLY A 218 -6.89 -12.05 -8.17
N SER A 219 -7.31 -11.56 -6.99
CA SER A 219 -6.47 -10.68 -6.18
C SER A 219 -5.28 -11.45 -5.58
N LEU A 220 -4.20 -10.75 -5.25
CA LEU A 220 -3.00 -11.38 -4.69
C LEU A 220 -3.29 -12.13 -3.38
N SER A 221 -4.11 -11.55 -2.51
CA SER A 221 -4.55 -12.18 -1.26
C SER A 221 -5.38 -13.44 -1.50
N TYR A 222 -6.30 -13.40 -2.47
CA TYR A 222 -7.07 -14.58 -2.86
C TYR A 222 -6.18 -15.69 -3.39
N ILE A 223 -5.23 -15.35 -4.28
CA ILE A 223 -4.28 -16.34 -4.85
C ILE A 223 -3.45 -16.98 -3.74
N TYR A 224 -2.96 -16.21 -2.78
CA TYR A 224 -2.21 -16.77 -1.65
C TYR A 224 -3.08 -17.69 -0.77
N ASN A 225 -4.31 -17.31 -0.48
CA ASN A 225 -5.23 -18.15 0.30
C ASN A 225 -5.55 -19.49 -0.40
N GLU A 226 -5.61 -19.51 -1.74
CA GLU A 226 -5.90 -20.73 -2.51
C GLU A 226 -4.66 -21.59 -2.77
N THR A 227 -3.46 -21.01 -2.77
CA THR A 227 -2.24 -21.68 -3.25
C THR A 227 -1.23 -22.01 -2.16
N LEU A 228 -1.21 -21.27 -1.05
CA LEU A 228 -0.29 -21.53 0.05
C LEU A 228 -0.90 -22.54 1.04
N SER A 229 -0.10 -23.51 1.48
CA SER A 229 -0.49 -24.33 2.63
C SER A 229 -0.40 -23.52 3.94
N ASN A 230 -1.02 -24.01 5.01
CA ASN A 230 -0.90 -23.38 6.33
C ASN A 230 0.56 -23.29 6.78
N GLU A 231 1.34 -24.36 6.54
CA GLU A 231 2.76 -24.42 6.90
C GLU A 231 3.59 -23.36 6.12
N GLU A 232 3.25 -23.13 4.84
CA GLU A 232 3.91 -22.09 4.03
C GLU A 232 3.49 -20.68 4.50
N ALA A 233 2.24 -20.49 4.86
CA ALA A 233 1.77 -19.22 5.43
C ALA A 233 2.47 -18.91 6.76
N ASP A 234 2.55 -19.90 7.67
CA ASP A 234 3.26 -19.78 8.95
C ASP A 234 4.77 -19.50 8.73
N PHE A 235 5.39 -20.15 7.74
CA PHE A 235 6.77 -19.89 7.36
C PHE A 235 6.98 -18.40 6.98
N TRP A 236 6.09 -17.82 6.17
CA TRP A 236 6.20 -16.42 5.78
C TRP A 236 5.97 -15.45 6.95
N ILE A 237 5.04 -15.77 7.86
CA ILE A 237 4.82 -14.99 9.09
C ILE A 237 6.07 -15.01 9.97
N GLU A 238 6.63 -16.18 10.24
CA GLU A 238 7.84 -16.31 11.06
C GLU A 238 9.07 -15.69 10.38
N THR A 239 9.15 -15.78 9.04
CA THR A 239 10.20 -15.12 8.28
C THR A 239 10.11 -13.60 8.41
N ALA A 240 8.93 -13.00 8.30
CA ALA A 240 8.73 -11.57 8.49
C ALA A 240 9.21 -11.11 9.87
N LYS A 241 8.89 -11.87 10.92
CA LYS A 241 9.29 -11.59 12.31
C LYS A 241 10.81 -11.68 12.55
N LYS A 242 11.54 -12.42 11.71
CA LYS A 242 13.01 -12.57 11.82
C LYS A 242 13.75 -11.63 10.89
N GLU A 243 13.22 -11.42 9.69
CA GLU A 243 13.90 -10.71 8.61
C GLU A 243 13.78 -9.18 8.68
N TYR A 244 12.90 -8.63 9.52
CA TYR A 244 12.69 -7.17 9.60
C TYR A 244 13.94 -6.39 10.05
N MET A 245 14.91 -7.05 10.69
CA MET A 245 16.18 -6.44 11.09
C MET A 245 17.13 -6.20 9.91
N PHE A 246 16.90 -6.83 8.77
CA PHE A 246 17.77 -6.75 7.60
C PHE A 246 17.20 -5.80 6.55
N LYS A 247 18.04 -4.88 6.06
CA LYS A 247 17.72 -4.05 4.90
C LYS A 247 17.82 -4.91 3.63
N ASN A 248 16.98 -4.58 2.64
CA ASN A 248 17.07 -5.20 1.30
C ASN A 248 18.23 -4.58 0.51
N ASP A 249 19.45 -4.77 0.98
CA ASP A 249 20.65 -4.15 0.43
C ASP A 249 21.29 -5.09 -0.62
N ARG A 250 20.73 -5.08 -1.84
CA ARG A 250 21.26 -5.88 -2.97
C ARG A 250 22.64 -5.41 -3.46
N ASN A 251 23.11 -4.24 -3.02
CA ASN A 251 24.31 -3.59 -3.53
C ASN A 251 25.53 -3.76 -2.62
N LYS A 252 25.43 -4.47 -1.51
CA LYS A 252 26.64 -4.87 -0.77
C LYS A 252 27.26 -6.09 -1.45
N THR A 253 28.17 -5.85 -2.39
CA THR A 253 29.23 -6.81 -2.66
C THR A 253 29.88 -7.15 -1.32
N PHE A 254 29.82 -8.41 -0.93
CA PHE A 254 30.66 -8.93 0.13
C PHE A 254 32.10 -8.75 -0.35
N GLU A 255 32.77 -7.72 0.13
CA GLU A 255 34.23 -7.70 0.06
C GLU A 255 34.72 -8.82 0.99
N ALA A 256 35.25 -9.87 0.36
CA ALA A 256 35.84 -11.03 1.02
C ALA A 256 37.20 -10.68 1.61
#